data_2b07392cacd1a6c0e8e2c489a29d0ce1
#
_entry.id   2b07392cacd1a6c0e8e2c489a29d0ce1
#
_cell.length_a   1.000
_cell.length_b   1.000
_cell.length_c   1.000
_cell.angle_alpha   90.00
_cell.angle_beta   90.00
_cell.angle_gamma   90.00
#
_symmetry.space_group_name_H-M   'P 1'
#
loop_
_entity.id
_entity.type
_entity.pdbx_description
1 polymer ?
#
loop_
_entity_poly.entity_id
_entity_poly.type
_entity_poly.pdbx_seq_one_letter_code
_entity_poly.pdbx_strand_id
1 'polypeptide(L)'
;IDIPIVFDADTGYGSEANTAYAARLLEEADMGAICIEDKMFPKQSSLLPGGAHPLVSIDEFSGKIAAAKSAERTGDMVVIARTEALIAGLGIDEALRRAEAYEKAGADMILFHSKSKTPDEIVECVKRWNGKAPVTLVPTNYPDLNEPAMEAMGKVRMVIYGNQTVRAAVKAVEEVLHEIRQSRGARAIEDRIAPVNHVFALQGEKMPERV
;
A
#
# COMPACT_ATOMS: atom_id res chain seq x y z
N ILE A 1 1.86 15.71 -10.35
CA ILE A 1 1.87 15.66 -8.86
C ILE A 1 3.32 15.84 -8.43
N ASP A 2 3.58 16.75 -7.48
CA ASP A 2 4.93 17.11 -7.04
C ASP A 2 5.40 16.24 -5.84
N ILE A 3 4.77 15.08 -5.63
CA ILE A 3 5.14 14.13 -4.58
C ILE A 3 5.41 12.75 -5.19
N PRO A 4 6.34 11.96 -4.65
CA PRO A 4 6.61 10.61 -5.11
C PRO A 4 5.37 9.73 -5.05
N ILE A 5 5.15 8.92 -6.09
CA ILE A 5 4.03 7.96 -6.15
C ILE A 5 4.56 6.57 -5.85
N VAL A 6 3.91 5.86 -4.93
CA VAL A 6 4.12 4.43 -4.69
C VAL A 6 3.07 3.65 -5.46
N PHE A 7 3.50 2.80 -6.37
CA PHE A 7 2.61 1.98 -7.19
C PHE A 7 2.47 0.58 -6.61
N ASP A 8 1.23 0.17 -6.28
CA ASP A 8 0.92 -1.21 -5.89
C ASP A 8 0.77 -2.07 -7.16
N ALA A 9 1.74 -2.93 -7.41
CA ALA A 9 1.81 -3.81 -8.57
C ALA A 9 1.35 -5.24 -8.26
N ASP A 10 0.53 -5.40 -7.22
CA ASP A 10 -0.01 -6.71 -6.82
C ASP A 10 1.09 -7.77 -6.65
N THR A 11 1.04 -8.86 -7.41
CA THR A 11 2.02 -9.97 -7.37
C THR A 11 3.15 -9.83 -8.40
N GLY A 12 3.27 -8.66 -9.05
CA GLY A 12 4.28 -8.39 -10.09
C GLY A 12 3.86 -8.83 -11.50
N TYR A 13 2.55 -9.01 -11.73
CA TYR A 13 1.94 -9.29 -13.04
C TYR A 13 2.37 -10.59 -13.73
N GLY A 14 2.90 -11.56 -13.00
CA GLY A 14 3.23 -12.89 -13.53
C GLY A 14 4.68 -13.31 -13.21
N SER A 15 5.49 -13.55 -14.24
CA SER A 15 6.88 -14.01 -14.09
C SER A 15 7.85 -12.88 -13.72
N GLU A 16 9.09 -13.23 -13.44
CA GLU A 16 10.20 -12.28 -13.26
C GLU A 16 10.33 -11.30 -14.44
N ALA A 17 10.17 -11.78 -15.68
CA ALA A 17 10.23 -10.94 -16.87
C ALA A 17 9.09 -9.89 -16.91
N ASN A 18 7.88 -10.26 -16.46
CA ASN A 18 6.76 -9.33 -16.36
C ASN A 18 7.02 -8.27 -15.28
N THR A 19 7.55 -8.70 -14.13
CA THR A 19 7.89 -7.78 -13.03
C THR A 19 9.00 -6.80 -13.45
N ALA A 20 10.05 -7.28 -14.13
CA ALA A 20 11.11 -6.43 -14.68
C ALA A 20 10.57 -5.40 -15.69
N TYR A 21 9.67 -5.84 -16.57
CA TYR A 21 9.05 -4.95 -17.55
C TYR A 21 8.19 -3.88 -16.87
N ALA A 22 7.36 -4.27 -15.88
CA ALA A 22 6.56 -3.35 -15.10
C ALA A 22 7.43 -2.33 -14.34
N ALA A 23 8.48 -2.78 -13.66
CA ALA A 23 9.41 -1.93 -12.93
C ALA A 23 10.03 -0.86 -13.85
N ARG A 24 10.50 -1.26 -15.04
CA ARG A 24 11.06 -0.33 -16.01
C ARG A 24 10.05 0.71 -16.49
N LEU A 25 8.81 0.30 -16.80
CA LEU A 25 7.77 1.23 -17.25
C LEU A 25 7.38 2.22 -16.15
N LEU A 26 7.36 1.77 -14.89
CA LEU A 26 7.04 2.62 -13.76
C LEU A 26 8.16 3.63 -13.49
N GLU A 27 9.42 3.22 -13.60
CA GLU A 27 10.57 4.14 -13.52
C GLU A 27 10.52 5.18 -14.67
N GLU A 28 10.25 4.75 -15.91
CA GLU A 28 10.07 5.65 -17.07
C GLU A 28 8.89 6.63 -16.87
N ALA A 29 7.89 6.26 -16.07
CA ALA A 29 6.77 7.11 -15.68
C ALA A 29 7.02 7.95 -14.40
N ASP A 30 8.28 8.00 -13.94
CA ASP A 30 8.71 8.78 -12.77
C ASP A 30 8.01 8.37 -11.45
N MET A 31 7.72 7.08 -11.30
CA MET A 31 7.20 6.52 -10.05
C MET A 31 8.32 6.41 -9.01
N GLY A 32 8.05 6.85 -7.79
CA GLY A 32 9.02 6.79 -6.68
C GLY A 32 9.22 5.38 -6.11
N ALA A 33 8.22 4.51 -6.22
CA ALA A 33 8.32 3.14 -5.74
C ALA A 33 7.37 2.18 -6.45
N ILE A 34 7.78 0.90 -6.49
CA ILE A 34 6.93 -0.25 -6.82
C ILE A 34 6.78 -1.14 -5.58
N CYS A 35 5.55 -1.52 -5.24
CA CYS A 35 5.25 -2.49 -4.20
C CYS A 35 4.73 -3.78 -4.83
N ILE A 36 5.36 -4.92 -4.53
CA ILE A 36 4.92 -6.24 -4.97
C ILE A 36 4.73 -7.16 -3.77
N GLU A 37 3.80 -8.13 -3.86
CA GLU A 37 3.48 -9.05 -2.77
C GLU A 37 3.68 -10.51 -3.15
N ASP A 38 4.01 -11.36 -2.16
CA ASP A 38 4.32 -12.77 -2.32
C ASP A 38 3.11 -13.71 -2.38
N LYS A 39 1.91 -13.20 -2.63
CA LYS A 39 0.73 -14.02 -2.90
C LYS A 39 0.80 -14.72 -4.26
N MET A 40 0.16 -15.87 -4.32
CA MET A 40 -0.09 -16.57 -5.59
C MET A 40 -1.20 -15.85 -6.38
N PHE A 41 -1.03 -15.71 -7.69
CA PHE A 41 -2.07 -15.17 -8.58
C PHE A 41 -3.04 -16.31 -9.03
N PRO A 42 -4.35 -16.06 -9.16
CA PRO A 42 -5.06 -14.82 -8.84
C PRO A 42 -5.22 -14.61 -7.33
N LYS A 43 -4.87 -13.42 -6.85
CA LYS A 43 -4.96 -13.10 -5.43
C LYS A 43 -6.38 -12.77 -4.98
N GLN A 44 -6.65 -13.00 -3.70
CA GLN A 44 -7.82 -12.47 -3.01
C GLN A 44 -7.43 -11.31 -2.09
N SER A 45 -8.38 -10.42 -1.79
CA SER A 45 -8.14 -9.35 -0.80
C SER A 45 -7.67 -9.93 0.53
N SER A 46 -6.60 -9.38 1.09
CA SER A 46 -6.00 -9.85 2.36
C SER A 46 -6.96 -9.78 3.55
N LEU A 47 -7.93 -8.87 3.50
CA LEU A 47 -8.90 -8.65 4.56
C LEU A 47 -10.22 -9.41 4.34
N LEU A 48 -10.35 -10.21 3.26
CA LEU A 48 -11.55 -10.99 3.01
C LEU A 48 -11.66 -12.11 4.05
N PRO A 49 -12.79 -12.16 4.82
CA PRO A 49 -13.00 -13.22 5.81
C PRO A 49 -13.03 -14.62 5.14
N GLY A 50 -12.28 -15.57 5.70
CA GLY A 50 -12.24 -16.95 5.19
C GLY A 50 -11.51 -17.13 3.85
N GLY A 51 -10.87 -16.08 3.32
CA GLY A 51 -10.10 -16.17 2.09
C GLY A 51 -8.88 -17.09 2.23
N ALA A 52 -8.60 -17.90 1.20
CA ALA A 52 -7.34 -18.60 1.07
C ALA A 52 -6.27 -17.61 0.58
N HIS A 53 -5.10 -17.62 1.25
CA HIS A 53 -4.00 -16.72 0.92
C HIS A 53 -2.72 -17.55 0.64
N PRO A 54 -2.71 -18.38 -0.43
CA PRO A 54 -1.52 -19.12 -0.78
C PRO A 54 -0.40 -18.17 -1.20
N LEU A 55 0.82 -18.50 -0.76
CA LEU A 55 2.01 -17.73 -1.10
C LEU A 55 2.86 -18.50 -2.11
N VAL A 56 3.54 -17.78 -2.97
CA VAL A 56 4.60 -18.37 -3.82
C VAL A 56 5.81 -18.73 -2.96
N SER A 57 6.72 -19.52 -3.51
CA SER A 57 7.96 -19.85 -2.83
C SER A 57 8.81 -18.59 -2.59
N ILE A 58 9.67 -18.64 -1.59
CA ILE A 58 10.63 -17.56 -1.32
C ILE A 58 11.52 -17.31 -2.54
N ASP A 59 11.99 -18.38 -3.20
CA ASP A 59 12.87 -18.26 -4.35
C ASP A 59 12.18 -17.59 -5.54
N GLU A 60 10.92 -17.96 -5.82
CA GLU A 60 10.12 -17.33 -6.88
C GLU A 60 9.93 -15.83 -6.63
N PHE A 61 9.56 -15.45 -5.41
CA PHE A 61 9.34 -14.04 -5.12
C PHE A 61 10.65 -13.24 -5.05
N SER A 62 11.71 -13.84 -4.52
CA SER A 62 13.07 -13.25 -4.54
C SER A 62 13.54 -13.01 -5.97
N GLY A 63 13.25 -13.93 -6.90
CA GLY A 63 13.53 -13.75 -8.32
C GLY A 63 12.82 -12.54 -8.92
N LYS A 64 11.56 -12.33 -8.57
CA LYS A 64 10.79 -11.13 -9.00
C LYS A 64 11.40 -9.83 -8.46
N ILE A 65 11.82 -9.81 -7.19
CA ILE A 65 12.49 -8.65 -6.59
C ILE A 65 13.80 -8.35 -7.30
N ALA A 66 14.65 -9.36 -7.48
CA ALA A 66 15.92 -9.21 -8.19
C ALA A 66 15.74 -8.75 -9.64
N ALA A 67 14.69 -9.25 -10.32
CA ALA A 67 14.35 -8.84 -11.67
C ALA A 67 13.88 -7.38 -11.74
N ALA A 68 13.08 -6.91 -10.77
CA ALA A 68 12.69 -5.51 -10.66
C ALA A 68 13.91 -4.62 -10.46
N LYS A 69 14.78 -4.94 -9.49
CA LYS A 69 16.02 -4.17 -9.22
C LYS A 69 16.96 -4.14 -10.42
N SER A 70 17.11 -5.26 -11.13
CA SER A 70 17.98 -5.34 -12.31
C SER A 70 17.43 -4.57 -13.53
N ALA A 71 16.14 -4.27 -13.54
CA ALA A 71 15.51 -3.53 -14.63
C ALA A 71 15.58 -2.00 -14.47
N GLU A 72 15.92 -1.52 -13.27
CA GLU A 72 16.12 -0.09 -12.99
C GLU A 72 17.31 0.46 -13.80
N ARG A 73 17.17 1.69 -14.25
CA ARG A 73 18.21 2.42 -15.00
C ARG A 73 18.93 3.45 -14.13
N THR A 74 18.17 4.13 -13.28
CA THR A 74 18.68 5.20 -12.41
C THR A 74 19.04 4.68 -11.03
N GLY A 75 18.33 3.64 -10.56
CA GLY A 75 18.42 3.13 -9.21
C GLY A 75 17.72 4.00 -8.16
N ASP A 76 16.89 4.95 -8.61
CA ASP A 76 16.19 5.89 -7.73
C ASP A 76 14.82 5.36 -7.29
N MET A 77 14.24 4.39 -8.03
CA MET A 77 12.96 3.79 -7.67
C MET A 77 13.11 2.79 -6.53
N VAL A 78 12.27 2.90 -5.52
CA VAL A 78 12.25 2.01 -4.36
C VAL A 78 11.47 0.72 -4.67
N VAL A 79 12.05 -0.45 -4.43
CA VAL A 79 11.33 -1.74 -4.50
C VAL A 79 10.90 -2.15 -3.10
N ILE A 80 9.58 -2.16 -2.88
CA ILE A 80 8.95 -2.57 -1.62
C ILE A 80 8.49 -4.02 -1.75
N ALA A 81 9.11 -4.91 -0.98
CA ALA A 81 8.71 -6.31 -0.90
C ALA A 81 7.69 -6.51 0.22
N ARG A 82 6.45 -6.85 -0.14
CA ARG A 82 5.38 -7.12 0.80
C ARG A 82 5.28 -8.61 1.06
N THR A 83 5.43 -9.01 2.33
CA THR A 83 5.14 -10.37 2.75
C THR A 83 3.73 -10.48 3.35
N GLU A 84 2.98 -11.43 2.85
CA GLU A 84 1.63 -11.79 3.30
C GLU A 84 1.63 -12.99 4.26
N ALA A 85 2.79 -13.37 4.81
CA ALA A 85 2.91 -14.52 5.70
C ALA A 85 2.00 -14.44 6.93
N LEU A 86 1.85 -13.26 7.55
CA LEU A 86 0.94 -13.07 8.69
C LEU A 86 -0.53 -13.15 8.25
N ILE A 87 -0.87 -12.64 7.07
CA ILE A 87 -2.20 -12.78 6.46
C ILE A 87 -2.55 -14.25 6.20
N ALA A 88 -1.57 -15.02 5.70
CA ALA A 88 -1.70 -16.46 5.46
C ALA A 88 -1.74 -17.30 6.75
N GLY A 89 -1.47 -16.69 7.91
CA GLY A 89 -1.45 -17.38 9.20
C GLY A 89 -0.22 -18.23 9.44
N LEU A 90 0.88 -17.96 8.73
CA LEU A 90 2.15 -18.69 8.85
C LEU A 90 3.02 -18.22 10.03
N GLY A 91 2.62 -17.14 10.69
CA GLY A 91 3.28 -16.61 11.89
C GLY A 91 4.51 -15.73 11.60
N ILE A 92 5.02 -15.16 12.70
CA ILE A 92 6.09 -14.15 12.65
C ILE A 92 7.40 -14.74 12.14
N ASP A 93 7.75 -15.96 12.51
CA ASP A 93 9.01 -16.60 12.10
C ASP A 93 9.09 -16.73 10.58
N GLU A 94 8.00 -17.16 9.93
CA GLU A 94 7.94 -17.24 8.48
C GLU A 94 7.96 -15.85 7.83
N ALA A 95 7.26 -14.87 8.42
CA ALA A 95 7.29 -13.50 7.91
C ALA A 95 8.71 -12.92 7.93
N LEU A 96 9.46 -13.13 9.01
CA LEU A 96 10.84 -12.68 9.14
C LEU A 96 11.78 -13.44 8.19
N ARG A 97 11.63 -14.77 8.06
CA ARG A 97 12.42 -15.58 7.12
C ARG A 97 12.25 -15.12 5.68
N ARG A 98 11.03 -14.80 5.28
CA ARG A 98 10.72 -14.23 3.96
C ARG A 98 11.34 -12.87 3.79
N ALA A 99 11.13 -11.97 4.74
CA ALA A 99 11.67 -10.61 4.70
C ALA A 99 13.20 -10.59 4.56
N GLU A 100 13.92 -11.48 5.28
CA GLU A 100 15.38 -11.63 5.15
C GLU A 100 15.81 -12.05 3.75
N ALA A 101 15.08 -12.98 3.13
CA ALA A 101 15.36 -13.42 1.77
C ALA A 101 15.08 -12.30 0.76
N TYR A 102 14.01 -11.55 0.96
CA TYR A 102 13.60 -10.43 0.08
C TYR A 102 14.58 -9.26 0.16
N GLU A 103 15.06 -8.92 1.37
CA GLU A 103 16.15 -7.94 1.52
C GLU A 103 17.42 -8.40 0.79
N LYS A 104 17.80 -9.67 0.94
CA LYS A 104 18.97 -10.24 0.21
C LYS A 104 18.79 -10.22 -1.31
N ALA A 105 17.56 -10.33 -1.79
CA ALA A 105 17.24 -10.24 -3.21
C ALA A 105 17.25 -8.79 -3.74
N GLY A 106 17.41 -7.79 -2.87
CA GLY A 106 17.55 -6.39 -3.24
C GLY A 106 16.33 -5.51 -2.93
N ALA A 107 15.36 -5.98 -2.15
CA ALA A 107 14.28 -5.12 -1.70
C ALA A 107 14.82 -3.95 -0.86
N ASP A 108 14.41 -2.74 -1.21
CA ASP A 108 14.81 -1.51 -0.50
C ASP A 108 14.01 -1.30 0.77
N MET A 109 12.77 -1.80 0.82
CA MET A 109 11.88 -1.77 1.98
C MET A 109 11.12 -3.09 2.12
N ILE A 110 10.77 -3.44 3.36
CA ILE A 110 9.91 -4.58 3.66
C ILE A 110 8.55 -4.09 4.17
N LEU A 111 7.47 -4.59 3.58
CA LEU A 111 6.13 -4.37 4.08
C LEU A 111 5.64 -5.62 4.79
N PHE A 112 5.45 -5.53 6.11
CA PHE A 112 4.75 -6.55 6.90
C PHE A 112 3.27 -6.21 6.95
N HIS A 113 2.43 -7.14 6.50
CA HIS A 113 0.97 -6.95 6.48
C HIS A 113 0.29 -7.93 7.42
N SER A 114 -0.51 -7.42 8.36
CA SER A 114 -1.29 -8.23 9.30
C SER A 114 -2.78 -7.91 9.21
N LYS A 115 -3.61 -8.93 9.42
CA LYS A 115 -5.08 -8.79 9.57
C LYS A 115 -5.53 -8.88 11.03
N SER A 116 -4.60 -8.96 11.97
CA SER A 116 -4.90 -8.91 13.40
C SER A 116 -5.67 -7.63 13.74
N LYS A 117 -6.60 -7.72 14.67
CA LYS A 117 -7.37 -6.56 15.18
C LYS A 117 -6.60 -5.75 16.21
N THR A 118 -5.52 -6.31 16.75
CA THR A 118 -4.61 -5.65 17.69
C THR A 118 -3.22 -5.50 17.06
N PRO A 119 -2.42 -4.53 17.49
CA PRO A 119 -1.10 -4.31 16.92
C PRO A 119 -0.02 -5.30 17.41
N ASP A 120 -0.31 -6.17 18.36
CA ASP A 120 0.69 -6.98 19.05
C ASP A 120 1.55 -7.81 18.08
N GLU A 121 0.92 -8.47 17.11
CA GLU A 121 1.59 -9.29 16.12
C GLU A 121 2.57 -8.47 15.27
N ILE A 122 2.14 -7.31 14.80
CA ILE A 122 2.98 -6.45 13.96
C ILE A 122 4.09 -5.78 14.76
N VAL A 123 3.81 -5.36 15.98
CA VAL A 123 4.80 -4.77 16.88
C VAL A 123 5.91 -5.78 17.18
N GLU A 124 5.54 -7.01 17.51
CA GLU A 124 6.52 -8.08 17.76
C GLU A 124 7.32 -8.42 16.50
N CYS A 125 6.67 -8.46 15.35
CA CYS A 125 7.34 -8.68 14.07
C CYS A 125 8.39 -7.59 13.78
N VAL A 126 8.03 -6.31 13.90
CA VAL A 126 8.95 -5.18 13.69
C VAL A 126 10.08 -5.17 14.72
N LYS A 127 9.78 -5.47 15.98
CA LYS A 127 10.80 -5.56 17.06
C LYS A 127 11.86 -6.61 16.74
N ARG A 128 11.44 -7.77 16.26
CA ARG A 128 12.32 -8.91 15.91
C ARG A 128 13.02 -8.75 14.56
N TRP A 129 12.55 -7.88 13.69
CA TRP A 129 13.20 -7.62 12.41
C TRP A 129 14.62 -7.09 12.61
N ASN A 130 15.64 -7.80 12.11
CA ASN A 130 17.06 -7.45 12.24
C ASN A 130 17.72 -7.05 10.92
N GLY A 131 16.96 -7.03 9.81
CA GLY A 131 17.45 -6.53 8.53
C GLY A 131 17.71 -5.02 8.56
N LYS A 132 18.40 -4.55 7.53
CA LYS A 132 18.73 -3.13 7.33
C LYS A 132 17.61 -2.37 6.62
N ALA A 133 16.83 -3.08 5.80
CA ALA A 133 15.73 -2.49 5.05
C ALA A 133 14.70 -1.89 6.01
N PRO A 134 14.31 -0.63 5.82
CA PRO A 134 13.25 -0.01 6.60
C PRO A 134 11.91 -0.73 6.36
N VAL A 135 11.00 -0.54 7.32
CA VAL A 135 9.71 -1.22 7.34
C VAL A 135 8.60 -0.28 6.90
N THR A 136 7.69 -0.83 6.12
CA THR A 136 6.40 -0.22 5.77
C THR A 136 5.27 -0.94 6.51
N LEU A 137 4.32 -0.20 7.07
CA LEU A 137 3.14 -0.74 7.75
C LEU A 137 1.82 -0.25 7.13
N VAL A 138 0.77 -1.07 7.30
CA VAL A 138 -0.60 -0.76 6.84
C VAL A 138 -1.57 -0.95 8.01
N PRO A 139 -1.79 0.05 8.88
CA PRO A 139 -2.53 -0.09 10.14
C PRO A 139 -4.06 -0.10 9.97
N THR A 140 -4.58 -0.72 8.91
CA THR A 140 -6.02 -0.74 8.60
C THR A 140 -6.85 -1.40 9.69
N ASN A 141 -6.40 -2.53 10.23
CA ASN A 141 -7.15 -3.33 11.20
C ASN A 141 -6.78 -3.04 12.67
N TYR A 142 -5.69 -2.30 12.90
CA TYR A 142 -5.21 -1.92 14.24
C TYR A 142 -5.00 -0.39 14.33
N PRO A 143 -6.09 0.40 14.21
CA PRO A 143 -6.03 1.86 14.11
C PRO A 143 -5.49 2.56 15.36
N ASP A 144 -5.42 1.86 16.49
CA ASP A 144 -4.86 2.38 17.75
C ASP A 144 -3.32 2.51 17.70
N LEU A 145 -2.65 1.85 16.75
CA LEU A 145 -1.23 2.03 16.52
C LEU A 145 -1.01 3.31 15.69
N ASN A 146 -0.78 4.41 16.39
CA ASN A 146 -0.58 5.72 15.79
C ASN A 146 0.86 5.94 15.28
N GLU A 147 1.06 6.99 14.47
CA GLU A 147 2.37 7.32 13.89
C GLU A 147 3.48 7.50 14.94
N PRO A 148 3.31 8.24 16.05
CA PRO A 148 4.35 8.35 17.06
C PRO A 148 4.79 6.99 17.64
N ALA A 149 3.86 6.06 17.82
CA ALA A 149 4.19 4.72 18.30
C ALA A 149 4.95 3.90 17.25
N MET A 150 4.60 4.05 15.97
CA MET A 150 5.31 3.40 14.86
C MET A 150 6.72 3.99 14.67
N GLU A 151 6.88 5.30 14.76
CA GLU A 151 8.18 5.98 14.71
C GLU A 151 9.10 5.55 15.85
N ALA A 152 8.55 5.39 17.06
CA ALA A 152 9.30 4.94 18.24
C ALA A 152 9.89 3.53 18.09
N MET A 153 9.39 2.69 17.16
CA MET A 153 10.00 1.40 16.84
C MET A 153 11.36 1.54 16.12
N GLY A 154 11.69 2.73 15.61
CA GLY A 154 12.97 3.06 15.00
C GLY A 154 13.23 2.48 13.60
N LYS A 155 12.41 1.54 13.14
CA LYS A 155 12.56 0.82 11.86
C LYS A 155 11.49 1.19 10.83
N VAL A 156 10.34 1.68 11.28
CA VAL A 156 9.25 2.09 10.39
C VAL A 156 9.60 3.44 9.74
N ARG A 157 9.47 3.50 8.42
CA ARG A 157 9.73 4.70 7.63
C ARG A 157 8.60 5.07 6.68
N MET A 158 7.65 4.16 6.49
CA MET A 158 6.47 4.42 5.67
C MET A 158 5.23 3.83 6.34
N VAL A 159 4.13 4.56 6.29
CA VAL A 159 2.81 4.11 6.73
C VAL A 159 1.82 4.30 5.59
N ILE A 160 1.08 3.25 5.24
CA ILE A 160 0.09 3.28 4.17
C ILE A 160 -1.32 3.27 4.77
N TYR A 161 -2.06 4.35 4.59
CA TYR A 161 -3.49 4.43 4.90
C TYR A 161 -4.31 3.98 3.66
N GLY A 162 -4.29 2.66 3.41
CA GLY A 162 -4.68 2.06 2.14
C GLY A 162 -6.16 2.17 1.76
N ASN A 163 -7.08 2.33 2.73
CA ASN A 163 -8.51 2.35 2.41
C ASN A 163 -9.34 3.41 3.17
N GLN A 164 -8.73 4.17 4.04
CA GLN A 164 -9.44 5.14 4.87
C GLN A 164 -10.13 6.22 4.03
N THR A 165 -9.46 6.73 3.00
CA THR A 165 -10.00 7.75 2.09
C THR A 165 -11.15 7.21 1.25
N VAL A 166 -11.02 6.00 0.69
CA VAL A 166 -12.11 5.35 -0.07
C VAL A 166 -13.32 5.08 0.82
N ARG A 167 -13.11 4.57 2.04
CA ARG A 167 -14.21 4.34 3.01
C ARG A 167 -14.90 5.65 3.41
N ALA A 168 -14.13 6.72 3.58
CA ALA A 168 -14.69 8.04 3.86
C ALA A 168 -15.53 8.55 2.67
N ALA A 169 -15.01 8.42 1.45
CA ALA A 169 -15.72 8.79 0.23
C ALA A 169 -17.04 8.01 0.07
N VAL A 170 -17.00 6.69 0.23
CA VAL A 170 -18.22 5.84 0.16
C VAL A 170 -19.28 6.34 1.14
N LYS A 171 -18.89 6.52 2.41
CA LYS A 171 -19.81 7.01 3.45
C LYS A 171 -20.40 8.38 3.10
N ALA A 172 -19.56 9.33 2.69
CA ALA A 172 -20.00 10.67 2.34
C ALA A 172 -20.96 10.66 1.14
N VAL A 173 -20.67 9.85 0.10
CA VAL A 173 -21.54 9.73 -1.07
C VAL A 173 -22.89 9.10 -0.70
N GLU A 174 -22.91 8.05 0.11
CA GLU A 174 -24.16 7.41 0.58
C GLU A 174 -25.03 8.39 1.38
N GLU A 175 -24.44 9.15 2.30
CA GLU A 175 -25.14 10.17 3.08
C GLU A 175 -25.74 11.27 2.20
N VAL A 176 -24.98 11.78 1.24
CA VAL A 176 -25.43 12.81 0.29
C VAL A 176 -26.58 12.31 -0.58
N LEU A 177 -26.45 11.12 -1.17
CA LEU A 177 -27.50 10.55 -2.00
C LEU A 177 -28.80 10.28 -1.21
N HIS A 178 -28.67 9.81 0.02
CA HIS A 178 -29.81 9.59 0.89
C HIS A 178 -30.56 10.91 1.19
N GLU A 179 -29.83 11.97 1.54
CA GLU A 179 -30.39 13.30 1.86
C GLU A 179 -31.07 13.92 0.63
N ILE A 180 -30.43 13.89 -0.55
CA ILE A 180 -31.04 14.39 -1.80
C ILE A 180 -32.35 13.67 -2.09
N ARG A 181 -32.40 12.36 -1.91
CA ARG A 181 -33.62 11.56 -2.13
C ARG A 181 -34.73 11.95 -1.16
N GLN A 182 -34.40 12.13 0.10
CA GLN A 182 -35.39 12.50 1.14
C GLN A 182 -35.91 13.91 0.96
N SER A 183 -35.02 14.90 0.78
CA SER A 183 -35.36 16.31 0.65
C SER A 183 -35.86 16.71 -0.73
N ARG A 184 -35.72 15.81 -1.73
CA ARG A 184 -36.02 16.01 -3.16
C ARG A 184 -35.31 17.25 -3.75
N GLY A 185 -34.12 17.56 -3.26
CA GLY A 185 -33.30 18.67 -3.71
C GLY A 185 -31.92 18.68 -3.09
N ALA A 186 -31.03 19.53 -3.60
CA ALA A 186 -29.65 19.59 -3.16
C ALA A 186 -29.39 20.62 -2.03
N ARG A 187 -30.37 21.48 -1.70
CA ARG A 187 -30.13 22.58 -0.74
C ARG A 187 -29.61 22.09 0.63
N ALA A 188 -30.14 20.98 1.09
CA ALA A 188 -29.79 20.41 2.41
C ALA A 188 -28.36 19.90 2.52
N ILE A 189 -27.67 19.64 1.37
CA ILE A 189 -26.33 19.11 1.34
C ILE A 189 -25.27 20.13 0.92
N GLU A 190 -25.67 21.31 0.43
CA GLU A 190 -24.76 22.27 -0.20
C GLU A 190 -23.63 22.73 0.73
N ASP A 191 -23.90 22.88 2.02
CA ASP A 191 -22.91 23.31 3.02
C ASP A 191 -22.04 22.13 3.53
N ARG A 192 -22.30 20.90 3.07
CA ARG A 192 -21.64 19.66 3.50
C ARG A 192 -20.75 19.05 2.41
N ILE A 193 -20.78 19.61 1.22
CA ILE A 193 -19.97 19.13 0.08
C ILE A 193 -18.93 20.16 -0.31
N ALA A 194 -17.91 19.70 -1.04
CA ALA A 194 -16.87 20.60 -1.52
C ALA A 194 -17.43 21.64 -2.50
N PRO A 195 -17.07 22.92 -2.35
CA PRO A 195 -17.45 23.94 -3.32
C PRO A 195 -16.95 23.59 -4.74
N VAL A 196 -17.74 23.91 -5.75
CA VAL A 196 -17.41 23.65 -7.16
C VAL A 196 -16.03 24.21 -7.53
N ASN A 197 -15.71 25.43 -7.05
CA ASN A 197 -14.43 26.08 -7.29
C ASN A 197 -13.24 25.27 -6.74
N HIS A 198 -13.43 24.59 -5.60
CA HIS A 198 -12.39 23.72 -5.06
C HIS A 198 -12.12 22.52 -5.98
N VAL A 199 -13.18 21.93 -6.54
CA VAL A 199 -13.05 20.83 -7.50
C VAL A 199 -12.29 21.28 -8.75
N PHE A 200 -12.63 22.44 -9.31
CA PHE A 200 -11.92 23.01 -10.46
C PHE A 200 -10.44 23.29 -10.16
N ALA A 201 -10.15 23.83 -8.98
CA ALA A 201 -8.77 24.06 -8.56
C ALA A 201 -7.94 22.76 -8.48
N LEU A 202 -8.55 21.67 -7.99
CA LEU A 202 -7.90 20.34 -7.95
C LEU A 202 -7.65 19.77 -9.36
N GLN A 203 -8.45 20.15 -10.35
CA GLN A 203 -8.26 19.76 -11.76
C GLN A 203 -7.22 20.63 -12.49
N GLY A 204 -6.64 21.62 -11.81
CA GLY A 204 -5.67 22.55 -12.40
C GLY A 204 -6.30 23.65 -13.25
N GLU A 205 -7.62 23.82 -13.23
CA GLU A 205 -8.29 24.94 -13.88
C GLU A 205 -8.02 26.24 -13.13
N LYS A 206 -7.44 27.22 -13.82
CA LYS A 206 -7.30 28.58 -13.29
C LYS A 206 -8.67 29.26 -13.37
N MET A 207 -9.25 29.56 -12.20
CA MET A 207 -10.43 30.43 -12.16
C MET A 207 -10.08 31.79 -12.76
N PRO A 208 -10.92 32.35 -13.66
CA PRO A 208 -10.72 33.72 -14.13
C PRO A 208 -10.72 34.65 -12.94
N GLU A 209 -9.75 35.57 -12.90
CA GLU A 209 -9.74 36.63 -11.92
C GLU A 209 -11.06 37.41 -12.07
N ARG A 210 -11.76 37.57 -10.97
CA ARG A 210 -13.01 38.41 -10.99
C ARG A 210 -12.61 39.81 -11.43
N VAL A 211 -13.11 40.21 -12.60
CA VAL A 211 -13.04 41.57 -13.09
C VAL A 211 -13.94 42.47 -12.21
#